data_618aadc1c1eee1bd7cb44f7f7cfbdc13
#
_entry.id   618aadc1c1eee1bd7cb44f7f7cfbdc13
#
_cell.length_a   1.000
_cell.length_b   1.000
_cell.length_c   1.000
_cell.angle_alpha   90.00
_cell.angle_beta   90.00
_cell.angle_gamma   90.00
#
_symmetry.space_group_name_H-M   'P 1'
#
loop_
_entity.id
_entity.type
_entity.pdbx_description
1 polymer ?
#
loop_
_entity_poly.entity_id
_entity_poly.type
_entity_poly.pdbx_seq_one_letter_code
_entity_poly.pdbx_strand_id
1 'polypeptide(L)'
;MRIAHSHSTSGKGEFAKNVIKGSLKLFSTRYPTDLAACTEHAGKWLFGSSRFTVFNNAIDLNNFSFNRSIRDERRAQLGAKDDTLVLGNIGRFISQKNQLFLLDVFKAVHAQNPDSILVVCGDGKLRPQAEEKACSLGIASAVRFLGQISDVQDVYQSLDLFVLPSLYEGLGMVAIEAQASGLPCICSERVPNDVALSSRCSFLPLSMGVEGWSNAILAARRDVFDRSDPHSSPWFESYDIFKAAPKLEEYYLKLFETVN
;
A
#
# COMPACT_ATOMS: atom_id res chain seq x y z
N MET A 1 -23.58 23.25 -8.35
CA MET A 1 -22.23 22.82 -7.95
C MET A 1 -21.90 21.45 -8.53
N ARG A 2 -20.72 21.26 -9.11
CA ARG A 2 -20.22 19.99 -9.66
C ARG A 2 -18.73 19.90 -9.36
N ILE A 3 -18.31 18.87 -8.63
CA ILE A 3 -16.91 18.67 -8.23
C ILE A 3 -16.35 17.45 -8.96
N ALA A 4 -15.23 17.61 -9.64
CA ALA A 4 -14.47 16.48 -10.16
C ALA A 4 -13.39 16.11 -9.17
N HIS A 5 -13.35 14.81 -8.77
CA HIS A 5 -12.37 14.31 -7.82
C HIS A 5 -11.48 13.24 -8.47
N SER A 6 -10.16 13.49 -8.54
CA SER A 6 -9.17 12.58 -9.11
C SER A 6 -8.59 11.64 -8.06
N HIS A 7 -8.77 10.32 -8.25
CA HIS A 7 -8.29 9.27 -7.34
C HIS A 7 -7.27 8.31 -7.98
N SER A 8 -6.94 8.48 -9.27
CA SER A 8 -6.05 7.56 -9.97
C SER A 8 -5.32 8.22 -11.12
N THR A 9 -4.26 7.56 -11.58
CA THR A 9 -3.50 7.91 -12.78
C THR A 9 -3.67 6.86 -13.88
N SER A 10 -2.93 6.98 -15.00
CA SER A 10 -2.88 5.94 -16.03
C SER A 10 -2.17 4.68 -15.54
N GLY A 11 -2.74 3.51 -15.83
CA GLY A 11 -2.10 2.23 -15.55
C GLY A 11 -1.17 1.80 -16.70
N LYS A 12 0.05 1.33 -16.39
CA LYS A 12 0.90 0.67 -17.40
C LYS A 12 0.25 -0.64 -17.86
N GLY A 13 0.22 -0.89 -19.18
CA GLY A 13 -0.37 -2.10 -19.75
C GLY A 13 -1.88 -2.03 -20.08
N GLU A 14 -2.58 -0.94 -19.74
CA GLU A 14 -4.00 -0.74 -20.07
C GLU A 14 -4.18 0.23 -21.26
N PHE A 15 -3.55 -0.06 -22.41
CA PHE A 15 -3.50 0.87 -23.53
C PHE A 15 -4.89 1.40 -23.95
N ALA A 16 -5.86 0.52 -24.18
CA ALA A 16 -7.21 0.93 -24.59
C ALA A 16 -7.91 1.79 -23.54
N LYS A 17 -7.81 1.44 -22.26
CA LYS A 17 -8.36 2.25 -21.17
C LYS A 17 -7.64 3.58 -21.02
N ASN A 18 -6.33 3.62 -21.24
CA ASN A 18 -5.54 4.85 -21.15
C ASN A 18 -5.88 5.81 -22.30
N VAL A 19 -6.17 5.31 -23.50
CA VAL A 19 -6.66 6.12 -24.63
C VAL A 19 -8.02 6.75 -24.28
N ILE A 20 -8.97 5.96 -23.76
CA ILE A 20 -10.28 6.47 -23.33
C ILE A 20 -10.12 7.49 -22.18
N LYS A 21 -9.31 7.18 -21.18
CA LYS A 21 -8.99 8.11 -20.09
C LYS A 21 -8.36 9.40 -20.62
N GLY A 22 -7.45 9.31 -21.58
CA GLY A 22 -6.81 10.45 -22.23
C GLY A 22 -7.81 11.35 -22.97
N SER A 23 -8.74 10.76 -23.71
CA SER A 23 -9.80 11.50 -24.40
C SER A 23 -10.77 12.17 -23.41
N LEU A 24 -11.20 11.46 -22.38
CA LEU A 24 -12.10 12.00 -21.35
C LEU A 24 -11.43 13.08 -20.50
N LYS A 25 -10.11 13.05 -20.36
CA LYS A 25 -9.33 14.07 -19.65
C LYS A 25 -9.55 15.48 -20.24
N LEU A 26 -9.75 15.62 -21.56
CA LEU A 26 -10.02 16.90 -22.19
C LEU A 26 -11.30 17.58 -21.65
N PHE A 27 -12.22 16.80 -21.11
CA PHE A 27 -13.47 17.28 -20.55
C PHE A 27 -13.45 17.39 -19.03
N SER A 28 -12.40 16.91 -18.37
CA SER A 28 -12.32 16.84 -16.90
C SER A 28 -12.36 18.19 -16.19
N THR A 29 -11.99 19.28 -16.89
CA THR A 29 -11.97 20.65 -16.35
C THR A 29 -13.08 21.54 -16.93
N ARG A 30 -13.83 21.06 -17.97
CA ARG A 30 -14.79 21.90 -18.68
C ARG A 30 -16.14 22.03 -17.96
N TYR A 31 -16.59 20.98 -17.31
CA TYR A 31 -17.94 20.91 -16.72
C TYR A 31 -17.98 21.03 -15.20
N PRO A 32 -16.96 20.61 -14.44
CA PRO A 32 -16.90 20.84 -13.02
C PRO A 32 -16.74 22.32 -12.68
N THR A 33 -17.35 22.74 -11.58
CA THR A 33 -17.13 24.08 -11.01
C THR A 33 -15.87 24.11 -10.15
N ASP A 34 -15.50 22.94 -9.58
CA ASP A 34 -14.38 22.79 -8.67
C ASP A 34 -13.66 21.47 -8.91
N LEU A 35 -12.35 21.47 -8.62
CA LEU A 35 -11.49 20.35 -8.87
C LEU A 35 -10.78 19.92 -7.58
N ALA A 36 -10.84 18.64 -7.27
CA ALA A 36 -10.18 18.04 -6.11
C ALA A 36 -9.40 16.77 -6.51
N ALA A 37 -8.40 16.42 -5.74
CA ALA A 37 -7.59 15.22 -5.99
C ALA A 37 -7.11 14.60 -4.68
N CYS A 38 -6.86 13.27 -4.68
CA CYS A 38 -6.32 12.59 -3.52
C CYS A 38 -4.80 12.74 -3.37
N THR A 39 -4.08 13.20 -4.40
CA THR A 39 -2.66 13.54 -4.39
C THR A 39 -2.37 14.61 -5.42
N GLU A 40 -1.28 15.37 -5.24
CA GLU A 40 -0.76 16.29 -6.25
C GLU A 40 -0.53 15.60 -7.60
N HIS A 41 0.02 14.36 -7.57
CA HIS A 41 0.27 13.59 -8.78
C HIS A 41 -1.02 13.23 -9.53
N ALA A 42 -2.05 12.76 -8.83
CA ALA A 42 -3.35 12.43 -9.42
C ALA A 42 -4.05 13.67 -9.98
N GLY A 43 -3.96 14.81 -9.28
CA GLY A 43 -4.50 16.08 -9.72
C GLY A 43 -3.82 16.59 -10.98
N LYS A 44 -2.51 16.68 -10.99
CA LYS A 44 -1.71 17.09 -12.16
C LYS A 44 -1.94 16.17 -13.37
N TRP A 45 -2.06 14.87 -13.11
CA TRP A 45 -2.35 13.92 -14.18
C TRP A 45 -3.72 14.16 -14.84
N LEU A 46 -4.77 14.41 -14.06
CA LEU A 46 -6.13 14.57 -14.60
C LEU A 46 -6.41 16.00 -15.08
N PHE A 47 -6.00 17.00 -14.31
CA PHE A 47 -6.39 18.40 -14.51
C PHE A 47 -5.30 19.27 -15.15
N GLY A 48 -4.09 18.73 -15.33
CA GLY A 48 -2.96 19.46 -15.91
C GLY A 48 -2.51 20.62 -15.03
N SER A 49 -2.48 21.82 -15.60
CA SER A 49 -2.10 23.07 -14.91
C SER A 49 -3.25 23.77 -14.18
N SER A 50 -4.48 23.25 -14.27
CA SER A 50 -5.62 23.83 -13.58
C SER A 50 -5.44 23.73 -12.06
N ARG A 51 -5.90 24.75 -11.32
CA ARG A 51 -5.88 24.73 -9.85
C ARG A 51 -6.85 23.67 -9.34
N PHE A 52 -6.44 22.91 -8.36
CA PHE A 52 -7.26 21.92 -7.66
C PHE A 52 -6.87 21.88 -6.17
N THR A 53 -7.77 21.39 -5.35
CA THR A 53 -7.51 21.18 -3.91
C THR A 53 -7.13 19.73 -3.67
N VAL A 54 -6.11 19.48 -2.83
CA VAL A 54 -5.70 18.13 -2.46
C VAL A 54 -6.37 17.72 -1.15
N PHE A 55 -7.07 16.58 -1.19
CA PHE A 55 -7.61 15.90 -0.02
C PHE A 55 -7.06 14.47 -0.02
N ASN A 56 -6.11 14.20 0.85
CA ASN A 56 -5.50 12.88 0.95
C ASN A 56 -6.57 11.83 1.31
N ASN A 57 -6.45 10.64 0.72
CA ASN A 57 -7.19 9.49 1.23
C ASN A 57 -6.74 9.24 2.66
N ALA A 58 -7.68 9.09 3.58
CA ALA A 58 -7.37 8.96 4.99
C ALA A 58 -7.90 7.65 5.56
N ILE A 59 -7.30 7.20 6.64
CA ILE A 59 -7.65 6.00 7.40
C ILE A 59 -7.88 6.36 8.87
N ASP A 60 -8.59 5.50 9.59
CA ASP A 60 -8.62 5.57 11.05
C ASP A 60 -7.30 5.02 11.61
N LEU A 61 -6.38 5.92 11.95
CA LEU A 61 -5.05 5.55 12.45
C LEU A 61 -5.14 4.70 13.72
N ASN A 62 -6.16 4.90 14.57
CA ASN A 62 -6.31 4.15 15.82
C ASN A 62 -6.55 2.66 15.55
N ASN A 63 -7.27 2.32 14.48
CA ASN A 63 -7.52 0.94 14.09
C ASN A 63 -6.25 0.21 13.66
N PHE A 64 -5.21 0.95 13.24
CA PHE A 64 -3.92 0.38 12.84
C PHE A 64 -2.87 0.43 13.95
N SER A 65 -3.14 1.08 15.07
CA SER A 65 -2.20 1.15 16.21
C SER A 65 -1.78 -0.23 16.67
N PHE A 66 -0.50 -0.38 17.01
CA PHE A 66 0.05 -1.66 17.39
C PHE A 66 -0.64 -2.25 18.63
N ASN A 67 -1.04 -3.52 18.54
CA ASN A 67 -1.65 -4.28 19.61
C ASN A 67 -0.93 -5.63 19.79
N ARG A 68 -0.24 -5.79 20.90
CA ARG A 68 0.54 -6.99 21.20
C ARG A 68 -0.34 -8.24 21.29
N SER A 69 -1.52 -8.15 21.90
CA SER A 69 -2.41 -9.30 22.05
C SER A 69 -2.91 -9.81 20.69
N ILE A 70 -3.31 -8.89 19.80
CA ILE A 70 -3.70 -9.25 18.43
C ILE A 70 -2.52 -9.85 17.67
N ARG A 71 -1.31 -9.28 17.82
CA ARG A 71 -0.11 -9.85 17.23
C ARG A 71 0.11 -11.30 17.63
N ASP A 72 0.08 -11.58 18.92
CA ASP A 72 0.36 -12.92 19.45
C ASP A 72 -0.69 -13.93 18.96
N GLU A 73 -1.97 -13.55 18.95
CA GLU A 73 -3.06 -14.36 18.44
C GLU A 73 -2.89 -14.66 16.94
N ARG A 74 -2.68 -13.62 16.11
CA ARG A 74 -2.54 -13.79 14.65
C ARG A 74 -1.29 -14.59 14.29
N ARG A 75 -0.18 -14.41 15.01
CA ARG A 75 1.04 -15.20 14.79
C ARG A 75 0.81 -16.68 15.14
N ALA A 76 0.10 -16.98 16.22
CA ALA A 76 -0.27 -18.35 16.55
C ALA A 76 -1.13 -19.00 15.44
N GLN A 77 -2.11 -18.28 14.87
CA GLN A 77 -2.94 -18.75 13.75
C GLN A 77 -2.10 -19.02 12.48
N LEU A 78 -1.03 -18.24 12.25
CA LEU A 78 -0.10 -18.45 11.14
C LEU A 78 0.88 -19.60 11.36
N GLY A 79 1.01 -20.09 12.60
CA GLY A 79 2.04 -21.06 13.01
C GLY A 79 3.42 -20.41 13.16
N ALA A 80 3.48 -19.10 13.37
CA ALA A 80 4.71 -18.34 13.56
C ALA A 80 5.13 -18.32 15.04
N LYS A 81 6.40 -18.57 15.32
CA LYS A 81 7.03 -18.40 16.63
C LYS A 81 7.47 -16.95 16.80
N ASP A 82 7.99 -16.61 17.99
CA ASP A 82 8.43 -15.25 18.30
C ASP A 82 9.56 -14.77 17.38
N ASP A 83 10.48 -15.65 17.00
CA ASP A 83 11.63 -15.38 16.13
C ASP A 83 11.38 -15.64 14.64
N THR A 84 10.22 -16.21 14.28
CA THR A 84 9.83 -16.40 12.87
C THR A 84 9.71 -15.04 12.16
N LEU A 85 10.39 -14.88 11.03
CA LEU A 85 10.26 -13.69 10.18
C LEU A 85 8.94 -13.75 9.39
N VAL A 86 8.01 -12.86 9.68
CA VAL A 86 6.72 -12.77 8.99
C VAL A 86 6.71 -11.56 8.05
N LEU A 87 6.80 -11.83 6.75
CA LEU A 87 6.67 -10.83 5.69
C LEU A 87 5.21 -10.68 5.28
N GLY A 88 4.78 -9.48 4.93
CA GLY A 88 3.43 -9.22 4.47
C GLY A 88 3.34 -8.48 3.14
N ASN A 89 2.35 -8.85 2.35
CA ASN A 89 1.91 -8.11 1.17
C ASN A 89 0.38 -8.09 1.12
N ILE A 90 -0.20 -6.93 0.89
CA ILE A 90 -1.66 -6.76 0.83
C ILE A 90 -2.01 -6.04 -0.47
N GLY A 91 -2.91 -6.65 -1.25
CA GLY A 91 -3.37 -6.06 -2.50
C GLY A 91 -3.98 -7.06 -3.47
N ARG A 92 -4.64 -6.53 -4.49
CA ARG A 92 -5.27 -7.36 -5.53
C ARG A 92 -4.22 -8.16 -6.31
N PHE A 93 -4.51 -9.41 -6.62
CA PHE A 93 -3.65 -10.25 -7.47
C PHE A 93 -3.78 -9.84 -8.94
N ILE A 94 -3.05 -8.79 -9.31
CA ILE A 94 -2.93 -8.25 -10.68
C ILE A 94 -1.47 -7.91 -10.96
N SER A 95 -1.10 -7.80 -12.23
CA SER A 95 0.29 -7.54 -12.64
C SER A 95 0.91 -6.31 -11.98
N GLN A 96 0.09 -5.27 -11.73
CA GLN A 96 0.52 -4.04 -11.05
C GLN A 96 1.19 -4.32 -9.71
N LYS A 97 0.65 -5.23 -8.89
CA LYS A 97 1.12 -5.52 -7.53
C LYS A 97 2.35 -6.43 -7.49
N ASN A 98 2.67 -7.10 -8.61
CA ASN A 98 3.91 -7.85 -8.82
C ASN A 98 4.18 -8.97 -7.78
N GLN A 99 3.10 -9.63 -7.31
CA GLN A 99 3.23 -10.71 -6.31
C GLN A 99 4.04 -11.91 -6.83
N LEU A 100 4.04 -12.15 -8.15
CA LEU A 100 4.85 -13.23 -8.72
C LEU A 100 6.35 -13.00 -8.51
N PHE A 101 6.83 -11.76 -8.64
CA PHE A 101 8.20 -11.38 -8.30
C PHE A 101 8.45 -11.51 -6.78
N LEU A 102 7.48 -11.11 -5.96
CA LEU A 102 7.60 -11.26 -4.50
C LEU A 102 7.79 -12.72 -4.09
N LEU A 103 7.16 -13.68 -4.75
CA LEU A 103 7.37 -15.10 -4.48
C LEU A 103 8.79 -15.55 -4.82
N ASP A 104 9.40 -15.05 -5.90
CA ASP A 104 10.81 -15.31 -6.22
C ASP A 104 11.73 -14.73 -5.14
N VAL A 105 11.47 -13.49 -4.71
CA VAL A 105 12.20 -12.84 -3.63
C VAL A 105 12.06 -13.63 -2.33
N PHE A 106 10.84 -14.03 -1.98
CA PHE A 106 10.60 -14.79 -0.77
C PHE A 106 11.28 -16.16 -0.77
N LYS A 107 11.33 -16.84 -1.92
CA LYS A 107 12.12 -18.06 -2.05
C LYS A 107 13.57 -17.85 -1.65
N ALA A 108 14.19 -16.75 -2.11
CA ALA A 108 15.58 -16.43 -1.77
C ALA A 108 15.75 -16.06 -0.28
N VAL A 109 14.76 -15.37 0.31
CA VAL A 109 14.73 -15.09 1.76
C VAL A 109 14.60 -16.40 2.54
N HIS A 110 13.63 -17.25 2.18
CA HIS A 110 13.35 -18.53 2.88
C HIS A 110 14.51 -19.51 2.82
N ALA A 111 15.25 -19.51 1.70
CA ALA A 111 16.45 -20.33 1.58
C ALA A 111 17.57 -19.93 2.57
N GLN A 112 17.67 -18.65 2.91
CA GLN A 112 18.65 -18.11 3.87
C GLN A 112 18.10 -18.06 5.32
N ASN A 113 16.80 -17.98 5.46
CA ASN A 113 16.09 -17.98 6.74
C ASN A 113 14.88 -18.92 6.66
N PRO A 114 15.07 -20.24 6.88
CA PRO A 114 13.98 -21.22 6.80
C PRO A 114 12.83 -20.98 7.78
N ASP A 115 13.07 -20.27 8.89
CA ASP A 115 12.01 -19.84 9.79
C ASP A 115 11.46 -18.48 9.35
N SER A 116 10.81 -18.49 8.19
CA SER A 116 10.14 -17.33 7.62
C SER A 116 8.80 -17.71 6.99
N ILE A 117 7.85 -16.79 7.05
CA ILE A 117 6.50 -16.94 6.49
C ILE A 117 6.22 -15.71 5.62
N LEU A 118 5.60 -15.91 4.46
CA LEU A 118 5.03 -14.84 3.65
C LEU A 118 3.51 -14.87 3.76
N VAL A 119 2.91 -13.79 4.23
CA VAL A 119 1.47 -13.57 4.28
C VAL A 119 1.05 -12.70 3.10
N VAL A 120 0.13 -13.20 2.27
CA VAL A 120 -0.39 -12.47 1.11
C VAL A 120 -1.91 -12.37 1.23
N CYS A 121 -2.42 -11.12 1.36
CA CYS A 121 -3.85 -10.84 1.46
C CYS A 121 -4.37 -10.21 0.16
N GLY A 122 -5.56 -10.62 -0.22
CA GLY A 122 -6.27 -10.12 -1.39
C GLY A 122 -6.68 -11.23 -2.34
N ASP A 123 -7.33 -10.83 -3.43
CA ASP A 123 -7.78 -11.74 -4.48
C ASP A 123 -7.59 -11.08 -5.86
N GLY A 124 -7.74 -11.86 -6.92
CA GLY A 124 -7.63 -11.37 -8.30
C GLY A 124 -7.19 -12.42 -9.29
N LYS A 125 -7.13 -12.02 -10.56
CA LYS A 125 -6.92 -12.93 -11.69
C LYS A 125 -5.61 -13.73 -11.63
N LEU A 126 -4.58 -13.20 -10.97
CA LEU A 126 -3.26 -13.84 -10.88
C LEU A 126 -3.10 -14.70 -9.61
N ARG A 127 -4.12 -14.81 -8.75
CA ARG A 127 -4.02 -15.62 -7.54
C ARG A 127 -3.76 -17.10 -7.82
N PRO A 128 -4.49 -17.79 -8.74
CA PRO A 128 -4.19 -19.18 -9.05
C PRO A 128 -2.76 -19.38 -9.55
N GLN A 129 -2.27 -18.48 -10.40
CA GLN A 129 -0.89 -18.52 -10.89
C GLN A 129 0.13 -18.30 -9.77
N ALA A 130 -0.16 -17.46 -8.78
CA ALA A 130 0.71 -17.25 -7.64
C ALA A 130 0.77 -18.48 -6.73
N GLU A 131 -0.35 -19.14 -6.49
CA GLU A 131 -0.43 -20.38 -5.72
C GLU A 131 0.33 -21.52 -6.41
N GLU A 132 0.15 -21.71 -7.73
CA GLU A 132 0.91 -22.65 -8.53
C GLU A 132 2.41 -22.36 -8.50
N LYS A 133 2.79 -21.08 -8.63
CA LYS A 133 4.19 -20.65 -8.54
C LYS A 133 4.79 -20.96 -7.17
N ALA A 134 4.09 -20.72 -6.08
CA ALA A 134 4.57 -21.06 -4.74
C ALA A 134 4.84 -22.58 -4.60
N CYS A 135 3.98 -23.42 -5.18
CA CYS A 135 4.20 -24.88 -5.25
C CYS A 135 5.45 -25.22 -6.08
N SER A 136 5.57 -24.68 -7.29
CA SER A 136 6.70 -24.93 -8.18
C SER A 136 8.06 -24.50 -7.61
N LEU A 137 8.05 -23.43 -6.79
CA LEU A 137 9.22 -22.92 -6.07
C LEU A 137 9.56 -23.73 -4.80
N GLY A 138 8.67 -24.65 -4.38
CA GLY A 138 8.85 -25.45 -3.15
C GLY A 138 8.63 -24.66 -1.85
N ILE A 139 7.92 -23.54 -1.89
CA ILE A 139 7.69 -22.65 -0.74
C ILE A 139 6.21 -22.60 -0.29
N ALA A 140 5.36 -23.43 -0.86
CA ALA A 140 3.92 -23.39 -0.57
C ALA A 140 3.58 -23.54 0.92
N SER A 141 4.36 -24.35 1.67
CA SER A 141 4.19 -24.52 3.11
C SER A 141 4.53 -23.29 3.94
N ALA A 142 5.32 -22.37 3.38
CA ALA A 142 5.76 -21.12 4.02
C ALA A 142 4.96 -19.88 3.57
N VAL A 143 4.03 -20.03 2.59
CA VAL A 143 3.18 -18.93 2.12
C VAL A 143 1.76 -19.09 2.64
N ARG A 144 1.16 -18.02 3.12
CA ARG A 144 -0.24 -17.96 3.58
C ARG A 144 -1.04 -17.04 2.67
N PHE A 145 -1.83 -17.61 1.76
CA PHE A 145 -2.77 -16.87 0.92
C PHE A 145 -4.10 -16.71 1.66
N LEU A 146 -4.33 -15.56 2.30
CA LEU A 146 -5.48 -15.34 3.18
C LEU A 146 -6.76 -14.94 2.42
N GLY A 147 -6.66 -14.59 1.12
CA GLY A 147 -7.82 -14.10 0.37
C GLY A 147 -8.21 -12.67 0.77
N GLN A 148 -9.45 -12.30 0.48
CA GLN A 148 -10.03 -11.06 0.98
C GLN A 148 -10.44 -11.23 2.43
N ILE A 149 -10.00 -10.30 3.27
CA ILE A 149 -10.34 -10.22 4.69
C ILE A 149 -10.83 -8.82 5.04
N SER A 150 -11.79 -8.76 5.99
CA SER A 150 -12.38 -7.50 6.46
C SER A 150 -11.51 -6.80 7.50
N ASP A 151 -10.80 -7.58 8.31
CA ASP A 151 -9.99 -7.17 9.45
C ASP A 151 -8.49 -7.12 9.07
N VAL A 152 -8.19 -6.46 7.97
CA VAL A 152 -6.82 -6.33 7.43
C VAL A 152 -5.85 -5.68 8.42
N GLN A 153 -6.34 -4.78 9.27
CA GLN A 153 -5.56 -4.13 10.34
C GLN A 153 -4.93 -5.16 11.30
N ASP A 154 -5.60 -6.27 11.54
CA ASP A 154 -5.08 -7.33 12.42
C ASP A 154 -3.96 -8.12 11.75
N VAL A 155 -3.98 -8.23 10.42
CA VAL A 155 -2.89 -8.88 9.68
C VAL A 155 -1.60 -8.09 9.84
N TYR A 156 -1.65 -6.77 9.71
CA TYR A 156 -0.46 -5.92 9.93
C TYR A 156 0.17 -6.14 11.32
N GLN A 157 -0.63 -6.48 12.35
CA GLN A 157 -0.10 -6.76 13.68
C GLN A 157 0.84 -7.97 13.69
N SER A 158 0.55 -9.01 12.90
CA SER A 158 1.33 -10.25 12.84
C SER A 158 2.67 -10.11 12.11
N LEU A 159 2.82 -9.08 11.27
CA LEU A 159 3.97 -8.91 10.39
C LEU A 159 5.19 -8.34 11.13
N ASP A 160 6.37 -8.56 10.54
CA ASP A 160 7.63 -7.94 10.93
C ASP A 160 8.12 -6.94 9.88
N LEU A 161 7.75 -7.15 8.61
CA LEU A 161 8.11 -6.28 7.49
C LEU A 161 7.01 -6.33 6.43
N PHE A 162 6.63 -5.17 5.92
CA PHE A 162 5.72 -5.04 4.79
C PHE A 162 6.50 -4.83 3.49
N VAL A 163 6.14 -5.58 2.44
CA VAL A 163 6.86 -5.56 1.15
C VAL A 163 5.89 -5.23 0.02
N LEU A 164 6.15 -4.13 -0.71
CA LEU A 164 5.31 -3.64 -1.81
C LEU A 164 6.11 -3.47 -3.10
N PRO A 165 6.36 -4.56 -3.88
CA PRO A 165 7.17 -4.53 -5.09
C PRO A 165 6.36 -4.10 -6.33
N SER A 166 5.38 -3.23 -6.17
CA SER A 166 4.45 -2.81 -7.22
C SER A 166 5.18 -2.22 -8.41
N LEU A 167 4.69 -2.50 -9.62
CA LEU A 167 5.20 -1.91 -10.87
C LEU A 167 4.80 -0.45 -11.03
N TYR A 168 3.73 -0.03 -10.39
CA TYR A 168 3.24 1.36 -10.27
C TYR A 168 2.15 1.42 -9.20
N GLU A 169 1.96 2.60 -8.59
CA GLU A 169 0.85 2.89 -7.68
C GLU A 169 0.26 4.27 -7.96
N GLY A 170 -1.02 4.45 -7.61
CA GLY A 170 -1.62 5.78 -7.53
C GLY A 170 -1.11 6.56 -6.32
N LEU A 171 -1.22 5.94 -5.16
CA LEU A 171 -0.60 6.35 -3.90
C LEU A 171 0.05 5.15 -3.21
N GLY A 172 -0.68 4.06 -2.95
CA GLY A 172 -0.18 2.90 -2.21
C GLY A 172 -0.63 2.93 -0.74
N MET A 173 -1.93 3.13 -0.50
CA MET A 173 -2.51 3.21 0.86
C MET A 173 -2.06 2.08 1.79
N VAL A 174 -1.88 0.87 1.28
CA VAL A 174 -1.42 -0.29 2.06
C VAL A 174 -0.04 -0.08 2.70
N ALA A 175 0.83 0.77 2.12
CA ALA A 175 2.10 1.13 2.75
C ALA A 175 1.91 2.16 3.88
N ILE A 176 0.91 3.03 3.77
CA ILE A 176 0.50 3.95 4.83
C ILE A 176 -0.09 3.18 6.01
N GLU A 177 -1.00 2.23 5.73
CA GLU A 177 -1.60 1.34 6.72
C GLU A 177 -0.54 0.51 7.47
N ALA A 178 0.44 -0.05 6.74
CA ALA A 178 1.55 -0.78 7.34
C ALA A 178 2.37 0.10 8.29
N GLN A 179 2.72 1.31 7.88
CA GLN A 179 3.47 2.26 8.72
C GLN A 179 2.62 2.75 9.91
N ALA A 180 1.30 2.93 9.74
CA ALA A 180 0.38 3.24 10.83
C ALA A 180 0.34 2.12 11.88
N SER A 181 0.65 0.88 11.48
CA SER A 181 0.84 -0.25 12.41
C SER A 181 2.26 -0.35 12.97
N GLY A 182 3.12 0.65 12.73
CA GLY A 182 4.50 0.67 13.18
C GLY A 182 5.44 -0.26 12.42
N LEU A 183 5.03 -0.79 11.25
CA LEU A 183 5.85 -1.69 10.45
C LEU A 183 6.90 -0.94 9.64
N PRO A 184 8.11 -1.47 9.52
CA PRO A 184 9.00 -1.09 8.44
C PRO A 184 8.41 -1.54 7.09
N CYS A 185 8.66 -0.74 6.04
CA CYS A 185 8.16 -0.99 4.69
C CYS A 185 9.31 -0.99 3.70
N ILE A 186 9.31 -1.95 2.79
CA ILE A 186 10.15 -1.94 1.60
C ILE A 186 9.24 -1.84 0.38
N CYS A 187 9.28 -0.71 -0.30
CA CYS A 187 8.50 -0.40 -1.49
C CYS A 187 9.39 -0.39 -2.73
N SER A 188 8.83 -0.62 -3.91
CA SER A 188 9.56 -0.34 -5.14
C SER A 188 9.69 1.16 -5.38
N GLU A 189 10.70 1.58 -6.14
CA GLU A 189 10.88 2.97 -6.60
C GLU A 189 9.73 3.48 -7.48
N ARG A 190 8.79 2.59 -7.83
CA ARG A 190 7.58 2.91 -8.61
C ARG A 190 6.38 3.29 -7.75
N VAL A 191 6.50 3.13 -6.44
CA VAL A 191 5.52 3.63 -5.47
C VAL A 191 5.83 5.10 -5.21
N PRO A 192 4.83 6.00 -5.19
CA PRO A 192 5.06 7.43 -4.88
C PRO A 192 5.75 7.63 -3.52
N ASN A 193 6.72 8.54 -3.47
CA ASN A 193 7.42 8.86 -2.23
C ASN A 193 6.50 9.46 -1.15
N ASP A 194 5.33 9.96 -1.54
CA ASP A 194 4.30 10.49 -0.64
C ASP A 194 3.84 9.46 0.42
N VAL A 195 4.07 8.15 0.18
CA VAL A 195 3.74 7.12 1.18
C VAL A 195 4.77 7.02 2.31
N ALA A 196 5.94 7.62 2.19
CA ALA A 196 6.97 7.57 3.23
C ALA A 196 6.62 8.53 4.37
N LEU A 197 5.81 8.06 5.32
CA LEU A 197 5.40 8.85 6.49
C LEU A 197 6.38 8.76 7.66
N SER A 198 7.33 7.83 7.58
CA SER A 198 8.34 7.61 8.61
C SER A 198 9.68 7.20 7.97
N SER A 199 10.76 7.28 8.73
CA SER A 199 12.09 6.77 8.34
C SER A 199 12.13 5.25 8.14
N ARG A 200 11.04 4.54 8.46
CA ARG A 200 10.91 3.08 8.32
C ARG A 200 10.46 2.65 6.92
N CYS A 201 10.17 3.58 6.03
CA CYS A 201 9.81 3.30 4.65
C CYS A 201 11.00 3.52 3.73
N SER A 202 11.44 2.46 3.06
CA SER A 202 12.54 2.49 2.11
C SER A 202 12.07 2.11 0.71
N PHE A 203 12.77 2.62 -0.31
CA PHE A 203 12.46 2.37 -1.71
C PHE A 203 13.61 1.66 -2.39
N LEU A 204 13.30 0.58 -3.10
CA LEU A 204 14.29 -0.20 -3.84
C LEU A 204 13.98 -0.22 -5.34
N PRO A 205 15.00 -0.07 -6.20
CA PRO A 205 14.84 -0.31 -7.62
C PRO A 205 14.44 -1.76 -7.90
N LEU A 206 13.45 -1.97 -8.75
CA LEU A 206 13.08 -3.32 -9.20
C LEU A 206 14.23 -3.97 -9.99
N SER A 207 15.11 -3.17 -10.59
CA SER A 207 16.31 -3.62 -11.29
C SER A 207 17.36 -4.29 -10.41
N MET A 208 17.28 -4.15 -9.07
CA MET A 208 18.11 -4.91 -8.14
C MET A 208 17.84 -6.43 -8.19
N GLY A 209 16.72 -6.84 -8.81
CA GLY A 209 16.35 -8.23 -8.94
C GLY A 209 16.09 -8.93 -7.62
N VAL A 210 15.94 -10.26 -7.71
CA VAL A 210 15.58 -11.10 -6.56
C VAL A 210 16.62 -11.03 -5.44
N GLU A 211 17.90 -11.11 -5.80
CA GLU A 211 19.00 -11.12 -4.84
C GLU A 211 19.10 -9.80 -4.06
N GLY A 212 19.04 -8.66 -4.75
CA GLY A 212 19.10 -7.35 -4.09
C GLY A 212 17.92 -7.13 -3.12
N TRP A 213 16.71 -7.53 -3.53
CA TRP A 213 15.53 -7.44 -2.68
C TRP A 213 15.60 -8.39 -1.47
N SER A 214 16.00 -9.64 -1.66
CA SER A 214 16.13 -10.60 -0.56
C SER A 214 17.17 -10.17 0.47
N ASN A 215 18.32 -9.65 0.02
CA ASN A 215 19.37 -9.14 0.91
C ASN A 215 18.87 -7.92 1.71
N ALA A 216 18.13 -6.99 1.09
CA ALA A 216 17.56 -5.84 1.77
C ALA A 216 16.52 -6.25 2.84
N ILE A 217 15.66 -7.23 2.53
CA ILE A 217 14.68 -7.78 3.49
C ILE A 217 15.39 -8.42 4.69
N LEU A 218 16.42 -9.23 4.45
CA LEU A 218 17.17 -9.88 5.52
C LEU A 218 17.99 -8.88 6.35
N ALA A 219 18.45 -7.78 5.75
CA ALA A 219 19.10 -6.71 6.47
C ALA A 219 18.10 -5.97 7.38
N ALA A 220 16.92 -5.63 6.88
CA ALA A 220 15.87 -4.95 7.64
C ALA A 220 15.36 -5.77 8.84
N ARG A 221 15.42 -7.12 8.78
CA ARG A 221 15.06 -8.01 9.90
C ARG A 221 15.89 -7.75 11.17
N ARG A 222 17.12 -7.28 11.02
CA ARG A 222 18.05 -7.07 12.15
C ARG A 222 17.70 -5.86 13.00
N ASP A 223 16.89 -4.97 12.45
CA ASP A 223 16.47 -3.76 13.16
C ASP A 223 15.27 -4.11 14.06
N VAL A 224 15.46 -3.94 15.37
CA VAL A 224 14.36 -4.05 16.33
C VAL A 224 13.62 -2.71 16.33
N PHE A 225 12.42 -2.70 15.78
CA PHE A 225 11.58 -1.50 15.75
C PHE A 225 10.64 -1.47 16.95
N ASP A 226 10.68 -0.37 17.69
CA ASP A 226 9.64 -0.07 18.66
C ASP A 226 8.38 0.36 17.92
N ARG A 227 7.28 -0.38 18.13
CA ARG A 227 5.96 -0.14 17.54
C ARG A 227 4.99 0.58 18.46
N SER A 228 5.45 1.03 19.64
CA SER A 228 4.59 1.64 20.68
C SER A 228 4.01 2.99 20.27
N ASP A 229 4.74 3.77 19.47
CA ASP A 229 4.30 5.06 18.95
C ASP A 229 4.49 5.14 17.42
N PRO A 230 3.64 4.46 16.66
CA PRO A 230 3.77 4.42 15.20
C PRO A 230 3.44 5.76 14.53
N HIS A 231 2.67 6.63 15.18
CA HIS A 231 2.16 7.87 14.61
C HIS A 231 2.94 9.12 15.04
N SER A 232 4.13 8.96 15.63
CA SER A 232 4.98 10.07 16.11
C SER A 232 5.42 11.06 15.00
N SER A 233 5.43 10.61 13.75
CA SER A 233 5.72 11.48 12.62
C SER A 233 4.52 12.38 12.29
N PRO A 234 4.73 13.73 12.14
CA PRO A 234 3.64 14.65 11.81
C PRO A 234 3.00 14.41 10.45
N TRP A 235 3.66 13.64 9.57
CA TRP A 235 3.12 13.29 8.25
C TRP A 235 1.84 12.44 8.33
N PHE A 236 1.63 11.68 9.42
CA PHE A 236 0.40 10.92 9.62
C PHE A 236 -0.85 11.81 9.76
N GLU A 237 -0.71 13.05 10.22
CA GLU A 237 -1.86 13.96 10.36
C GLU A 237 -2.66 14.16 9.06
N SER A 238 -1.97 14.12 7.91
CA SER A 238 -2.61 14.29 6.61
C SER A 238 -3.42 13.06 6.16
N TYR A 239 -3.23 11.92 6.83
CA TYR A 239 -3.88 10.65 6.55
C TYR A 239 -4.79 10.19 7.68
N ASP A 240 -4.99 11.02 8.71
CA ASP A 240 -5.92 10.77 9.81
C ASP A 240 -7.35 11.16 9.38
N ILE A 241 -8.28 10.20 9.36
CA ILE A 241 -9.66 10.42 8.95
C ILE A 241 -10.37 11.46 9.82
N PHE A 242 -10.04 11.51 11.12
CA PHE A 242 -10.65 12.47 12.05
C PHE A 242 -10.18 13.90 11.80
N LYS A 243 -9.07 14.10 11.10
CA LYS A 243 -8.57 15.41 10.66
C LYS A 243 -8.93 15.71 9.21
N ALA A 244 -8.99 14.70 8.35
CA ALA A 244 -9.23 14.86 6.92
C ALA A 244 -10.73 15.07 6.60
N ALA A 245 -11.61 14.31 7.25
CA ALA A 245 -13.05 14.40 6.98
C ALA A 245 -13.65 15.77 7.29
N PRO A 246 -13.39 16.42 8.44
CA PRO A 246 -13.86 17.78 8.71
C PRO A 246 -13.38 18.81 7.68
N LYS A 247 -12.13 18.70 7.21
CA LYS A 247 -11.61 19.61 6.17
C LYS A 247 -12.35 19.45 4.84
N LEU A 248 -12.69 18.21 4.49
CA LEU A 248 -13.46 17.94 3.27
C LEU A 248 -14.90 18.44 3.41
N GLU A 249 -15.52 18.25 4.58
CA GLU A 249 -16.86 18.76 4.89
C GLU A 249 -16.89 20.28 4.80
N GLU A 250 -15.97 20.99 5.45
CA GLU A 250 -15.84 22.45 5.39
C GLU A 250 -15.68 22.95 3.94
N TYR A 251 -14.89 22.24 3.13
CA TYR A 251 -14.73 22.58 1.72
C TYR A 251 -16.06 22.48 0.97
N TYR A 252 -16.82 21.42 1.17
CA TYR A 252 -18.13 21.27 0.52
C TYR A 252 -19.15 22.29 0.98
N LEU A 253 -19.19 22.62 2.28
CA LEU A 253 -20.08 23.65 2.82
C LEU A 253 -19.76 25.02 2.24
N LYS A 254 -18.49 25.42 2.20
CA LYS A 254 -18.07 26.68 1.57
C LYS A 254 -18.50 26.79 0.10
N LEU A 255 -18.31 25.70 -0.65
CA LEU A 255 -18.75 25.67 -2.05
C LEU A 255 -20.25 25.74 -2.21
N PHE A 256 -21.01 25.17 -1.29
CA PHE A 256 -22.47 25.24 -1.30
C PHE A 256 -22.97 26.66 -1.02
N GLU A 257 -22.36 27.36 -0.06
CA GLU A 257 -22.68 28.74 0.29
C GLU A 257 -22.41 29.75 -0.84
N THR A 258 -21.35 29.47 -1.64
CA THR A 258 -20.98 30.35 -2.78
C THR A 258 -21.90 30.23 -3.99
N VAL A 259 -22.76 29.22 -4.04
CA VAL A 259 -23.68 28.95 -5.16
C VAL A 259 -25.10 29.40 -4.86
N ASN A 260 -25.43 29.68 -3.60
CA ASN A 260 -26.71 30.26 -3.14
C ASN A 260 -26.57 31.74 -2.83
#